data_112a83ac1891bb0b2567e6ef153057c3
#
_entry.id   112a83ac1891bb0b2567e6ef153057c3
#
_cell.length_a   1.000
_cell.length_b   1.000
_cell.length_c   1.000
_cell.angle_alpha   90.00
_cell.angle_beta   90.00
_cell.angle_gamma   90.00
#
_symmetry.space_group_name_H-M   'P 1'
#
loop_
_entity.id
_entity.type
_entity.pdbx_description
1 polymer ?
#
loop_
_entity_poly.entity_id
_entity_poly.type
_entity_poly.pdbx_seq_one_letter_code
_entity_poly.pdbx_strand_id
1 'polypeptide(L)'
;VIEFTKNHFEVVKSVDWSDVIDKIGFEFKNETVNFVAKDPKTPPTFALHSNYYPGSILKAFNEVKAELDVAEMHVYTSFGNNSSTYGRHKDTMNVLIVAAIGTVTYNFDNDLSYTLNPGDSVLITKGVYHQPVITEPRVTLSFSWN
;
A
#
# COMPACT_ATOMS: atom_id res chain seq x y z
N VAL A 1 7.71 16.30 5.23
CA VAL A 1 7.01 15.88 6.45
C VAL A 1 6.75 14.39 6.39
N ILE A 2 7.03 13.72 7.48
CA ILE A 2 6.73 12.29 7.67
C ILE A 2 5.90 12.21 8.95
N GLU A 3 4.70 11.65 8.85
CA GLU A 3 3.81 11.56 10.01
C GLU A 3 3.25 10.16 10.15
N PHE A 4 3.72 9.43 11.16
CA PHE A 4 3.23 8.10 11.49
C PHE A 4 2.08 8.20 12.49
N THR A 5 0.97 7.49 12.23
CA THR A 5 -0.18 7.42 13.13
C THR A 5 -0.54 5.97 13.39
N LYS A 6 -0.39 5.56 14.65
CA LYS A 6 -0.73 4.22 15.09
C LYS A 6 -2.25 4.08 15.23
N ASN A 7 -2.80 2.95 14.78
CA ASN A 7 -4.23 2.65 14.86
C ASN A 7 -5.11 3.77 14.28
N HIS A 8 -4.70 4.29 13.13
CA HIS A 8 -5.39 5.41 12.49
C HIS A 8 -6.76 5.00 11.93
N PHE A 9 -6.82 3.80 11.32
CA PHE A 9 -8.03 3.32 10.67
C PHE A 9 -8.43 1.95 11.18
N GLU A 10 -9.65 1.83 11.69
CA GLU A 10 -10.15 0.58 12.26
C GLU A 10 -10.75 -0.34 11.21
N VAL A 11 -11.54 0.21 10.28
CA VAL A 11 -12.22 -0.59 9.25
C VAL A 11 -11.22 -1.19 8.25
N VAL A 12 -10.12 -0.50 7.98
CA VAL A 12 -9.05 -1.00 7.11
C VAL A 12 -8.54 -2.37 7.58
N LYS A 13 -8.55 -2.65 8.88
CA LYS A 13 -8.13 -3.94 9.44
C LYS A 13 -9.01 -5.11 9.01
N SER A 14 -10.22 -4.85 8.51
CA SER A 14 -11.14 -5.88 8.06
C SER A 14 -10.98 -6.27 6.60
N VAL A 15 -10.04 -5.66 5.87
CA VAL A 15 -9.69 -6.11 4.52
C VAL A 15 -9.25 -7.57 4.58
N ASP A 16 -9.81 -8.40 3.71
CA ASP A 16 -9.50 -9.83 3.71
C ASP A 16 -8.90 -10.29 2.37
N TRP A 17 -8.19 -11.41 2.43
CA TRP A 17 -7.52 -11.97 1.26
C TRP A 17 -8.50 -12.38 0.15
N SER A 18 -9.72 -12.78 0.48
CA SER A 18 -10.71 -13.17 -0.52
C SER A 18 -11.01 -12.00 -1.45
N ASP A 19 -11.23 -10.80 -0.90
CA ASP A 19 -11.50 -9.61 -1.68
C ASP A 19 -10.25 -9.14 -2.45
N VAL A 20 -9.07 -9.29 -1.86
CA VAL A 20 -7.81 -8.96 -2.54
C VAL A 20 -7.60 -9.88 -3.75
N ILE A 21 -7.85 -11.17 -3.59
CA ILE A 21 -7.73 -12.16 -4.68
C ILE A 21 -8.74 -11.86 -5.79
N ASP A 22 -9.97 -11.49 -5.43
CA ASP A 22 -10.98 -11.06 -6.40
C ASP A 22 -10.49 -9.85 -7.21
N LYS A 23 -9.94 -8.85 -6.52
CA LYS A 23 -9.38 -7.67 -7.18
C LYS A 23 -8.22 -8.03 -8.11
N ILE A 24 -7.33 -8.92 -7.68
CA ILE A 24 -6.21 -9.37 -8.51
C ILE A 24 -6.73 -10.00 -9.80
N GLY A 25 -7.73 -10.89 -9.71
CA GLY A 25 -8.33 -11.52 -10.88
C GLY A 25 -8.93 -10.49 -11.84
N PHE A 26 -9.62 -9.48 -11.32
CA PHE A 26 -10.16 -8.39 -12.10
C PHE A 26 -9.06 -7.59 -12.81
N GLU A 27 -7.98 -7.26 -12.09
CA GLU A 27 -6.87 -6.48 -12.63
C GLU A 27 -6.18 -7.22 -13.78
N PHE A 28 -5.96 -8.54 -13.64
CA PHE A 28 -5.38 -9.35 -14.71
C PHE A 28 -6.29 -9.42 -15.94
N LYS A 29 -7.58 -9.65 -15.73
CA LYS A 29 -8.56 -9.71 -16.82
C LYS A 29 -8.62 -8.39 -17.61
N ASN A 30 -8.47 -7.26 -16.93
CA ASN A 30 -8.62 -5.93 -17.52
C ASN A 30 -7.27 -5.26 -17.82
N GLU A 31 -6.16 -5.99 -17.61
CA GLU A 31 -4.81 -5.52 -17.92
C GLU A 31 -4.45 -4.21 -17.16
N THR A 32 -4.90 -4.10 -15.93
CA THR A 32 -4.64 -2.93 -15.07
C THR A 32 -3.65 -3.21 -13.94
N VAL A 33 -3.10 -4.44 -13.87
CA VAL A 33 -2.07 -4.79 -12.90
C VAL A 33 -0.69 -4.37 -13.39
N ASN A 34 0.13 -3.83 -12.48
CA ASN A 34 1.55 -3.63 -12.71
C ASN A 34 2.34 -4.53 -11.78
N PHE A 35 3.49 -5.00 -12.26
CA PHE A 35 4.40 -5.81 -11.48
C PHE A 35 5.62 -4.99 -11.11
N VAL A 36 5.99 -5.05 -9.84
CA VAL A 36 7.28 -4.58 -9.38
C VAL A 36 8.14 -5.82 -9.16
N ALA A 37 9.02 -6.11 -10.10
CA ALA A 37 9.87 -7.30 -10.08
C ALA A 37 11.32 -6.90 -10.32
N LYS A 38 12.20 -7.26 -9.37
CA LYS A 38 13.62 -6.95 -9.43
C LYS A 38 14.37 -7.91 -10.33
N ASP A 39 14.09 -9.20 -10.19
CA ASP A 39 14.72 -10.29 -10.94
C ASP A 39 13.83 -11.55 -10.86
N PRO A 40 14.12 -12.62 -11.65
CA PRO A 40 13.28 -13.82 -11.64
C PRO A 40 13.30 -14.63 -10.33
N LYS A 41 14.22 -14.33 -9.42
CA LYS A 41 14.36 -15.06 -8.15
C LYS A 41 13.72 -14.34 -6.97
N THR A 42 13.28 -13.10 -7.15
CA THR A 42 12.68 -12.30 -6.10
C THR A 42 11.18 -12.22 -6.34
N PRO A 43 10.35 -12.58 -5.36
CA PRO A 43 8.91 -12.47 -5.52
C PRO A 43 8.49 -11.04 -5.88
N PRO A 44 7.56 -10.86 -6.82
CA PRO A 44 7.12 -9.53 -7.22
C PRO A 44 6.16 -8.92 -6.20
N THR A 45 5.97 -7.62 -6.29
CA THR A 45 4.81 -6.92 -5.73
C THR A 45 3.85 -6.62 -6.86
N PHE A 46 2.57 -6.88 -6.63
CA PHE A 46 1.50 -6.50 -7.56
C PHE A 46 1.00 -5.12 -7.17
N ALA A 47 0.98 -4.20 -8.13
CA ALA A 47 0.40 -2.87 -7.97
C ALA A 47 -0.93 -2.85 -8.70
N LEU A 48 -2.02 -2.76 -7.95
CA LEU A 48 -3.39 -2.85 -8.45
C LEU A 48 -3.97 -1.44 -8.52
N HIS A 49 -4.16 -0.93 -9.74
CA HIS A 49 -4.45 0.47 -9.98
C HIS A 49 -5.90 0.77 -10.38
N SER A 50 -6.72 -0.27 -10.63
CA SER A 50 -8.11 -0.03 -11.03
C SER A 50 -8.96 0.52 -9.88
N ASN A 51 -10.11 1.08 -10.23
CA ASN A 51 -11.10 1.53 -9.25
C ASN A 51 -12.13 0.46 -8.89
N TYR A 52 -11.83 -0.81 -9.16
CA TYR A 52 -12.63 -1.92 -8.69
C TYR A 52 -12.26 -2.24 -7.25
N TYR A 53 -13.17 -2.00 -6.34
CA TYR A 53 -12.97 -2.19 -4.90
C TYR A 53 -14.00 -3.17 -4.34
N PRO A 54 -13.73 -4.49 -4.37
CA PRO A 54 -14.69 -5.47 -3.87
C PRO A 54 -14.77 -5.47 -2.35
N GLY A 55 -15.97 -5.57 -1.81
CA GLY A 55 -16.29 -5.87 -0.42
C GLY A 55 -15.51 -5.06 0.62
N SER A 56 -14.66 -5.73 1.38
CA SER A 56 -13.89 -5.10 2.46
C SER A 56 -12.93 -4.02 1.97
N ILE A 57 -12.49 -4.08 0.72
CA ILE A 57 -11.61 -3.05 0.12
C ILE A 57 -12.40 -1.74 -0.06
N LEU A 58 -13.66 -1.83 -0.51
CA LEU A 58 -14.50 -0.64 -0.62
C LEU A 58 -14.77 0.01 0.73
N LYS A 59 -15.01 -0.80 1.76
CA LYS A 59 -15.22 -0.29 3.11
C LYS A 59 -13.98 0.45 3.63
N ALA A 60 -12.80 -0.10 3.38
CA ALA A 60 -11.54 0.53 3.74
C ALA A 60 -11.34 1.86 2.98
N PHE A 61 -11.62 1.87 1.67
CA PHE A 61 -11.55 3.08 0.87
C PHE A 61 -12.48 4.17 1.42
N ASN A 62 -13.71 3.81 1.74
CA ASN A 62 -14.67 4.77 2.25
C ASN A 62 -14.28 5.33 3.62
N GLU A 63 -13.66 4.51 4.48
CA GLU A 63 -13.17 4.99 5.78
C GLU A 63 -12.10 6.07 5.61
N VAL A 64 -11.12 5.82 4.74
CA VAL A 64 -10.06 6.80 4.50
C VAL A 64 -10.59 8.03 3.80
N LYS A 65 -11.48 7.84 2.82
CA LYS A 65 -12.08 8.94 2.05
C LYS A 65 -12.90 9.88 2.93
N ALA A 66 -13.50 9.39 4.00
CA ALA A 66 -14.25 10.23 4.93
C ALA A 66 -13.36 11.24 5.65
N GLU A 67 -12.07 10.94 5.80
CA GLU A 67 -11.09 11.80 6.47
C GLU A 67 -10.22 12.55 5.46
N LEU A 68 -9.90 11.92 4.33
CA LEU A 68 -9.01 12.45 3.31
C LEU A 68 -9.71 12.50 1.96
N ASP A 69 -9.90 13.68 1.41
CA ASP A 69 -10.59 13.85 0.12
C ASP A 69 -9.69 13.39 -1.03
N VAL A 70 -9.81 12.10 -1.36
CA VAL A 70 -9.05 11.45 -2.44
C VAL A 70 -10.00 10.76 -3.41
N ALA A 71 -9.61 10.73 -4.69
CA ALA A 71 -10.43 10.17 -5.75
C ALA A 71 -10.20 8.67 -5.94
N GLU A 72 -9.02 8.16 -5.63
CA GLU A 72 -8.65 6.78 -5.92
C GLU A 72 -7.65 6.24 -4.92
N MET A 73 -7.53 4.91 -4.91
CA MET A 73 -6.64 4.17 -4.04
C MET A 73 -5.91 3.12 -4.88
N HIS A 74 -4.60 3.04 -4.72
CA HIS A 74 -3.82 1.92 -5.25
C HIS A 74 -3.63 0.87 -4.16
N VAL A 75 -3.65 -0.39 -4.56
CA VAL A 75 -3.45 -1.52 -3.63
C VAL A 75 -2.16 -2.23 -4.02
N TYR A 76 -1.25 -2.34 -3.08
CA TYR A 76 0.00 -3.07 -3.26
C TYR A 76 -0.07 -4.39 -2.50
N THR A 77 0.22 -5.48 -3.21
CA THR A 77 0.13 -6.83 -2.65
C THR A 77 1.42 -7.60 -2.89
N SER A 78 1.97 -8.18 -1.84
CA SER A 78 3.17 -9.03 -1.90
C SER A 78 2.88 -10.34 -1.19
N PHE A 79 3.36 -11.45 -1.74
CA PHE A 79 3.09 -12.79 -1.21
C PHE A 79 4.31 -13.49 -0.61
N GLY A 80 5.49 -12.92 -0.76
CA GLY A 80 6.72 -13.56 -0.33
C GLY A 80 7.57 -12.69 0.58
N ASN A 81 8.50 -13.33 1.29
CA ASN A 81 9.55 -12.62 2.01
C ASN A 81 10.46 -11.92 1.01
N ASN A 82 10.97 -10.76 1.37
CA ASN A 82 11.87 -9.97 0.53
C ASN A 82 11.31 -9.70 -0.87
N SER A 83 10.00 -9.48 -0.95
CA SER A 83 9.34 -9.11 -2.21
C SER A 83 9.94 -7.83 -2.77
N SER A 84 9.98 -7.74 -4.10
CA SER A 84 10.49 -6.55 -4.79
C SER A 84 9.64 -5.32 -4.45
N THR A 85 10.30 -4.17 -4.36
CA THR A 85 9.66 -2.86 -4.21
C THR A 85 10.31 -1.90 -5.20
N TYR A 86 9.80 -0.67 -5.25
CA TYR A 86 10.43 0.38 -6.07
C TYR A 86 11.79 0.83 -5.53
N GLY A 87 12.23 0.29 -4.38
CA GLY A 87 13.46 0.70 -3.74
C GLY A 87 13.37 2.10 -3.13
N ARG A 88 14.53 2.71 -2.90
CA ARG A 88 14.56 4.08 -2.37
C ARG A 88 14.15 5.06 -3.47
N HIS A 89 13.05 5.79 -3.25
CA HIS A 89 12.51 6.73 -4.23
C HIS A 89 11.76 7.86 -3.51
N LYS A 90 11.38 8.86 -4.29
CA LYS A 90 10.49 9.94 -3.84
C LYS A 90 9.34 10.07 -4.83
N ASP A 91 8.21 10.51 -4.35
CA ASP A 91 7.03 10.73 -5.18
C ASP A 91 6.87 12.22 -5.50
N THR A 92 6.22 12.50 -6.62
CA THR A 92 5.88 13.86 -7.02
C THR A 92 4.57 14.34 -6.38
N MET A 93 3.91 13.47 -5.64
CA MET A 93 2.66 13.74 -4.94
C MET A 93 2.82 13.43 -3.46
N ASN A 94 1.96 14.02 -2.63
CA ASN A 94 1.80 13.58 -1.25
C ASN A 94 1.14 12.20 -1.25
N VAL A 95 1.52 11.35 -0.31
CA VAL A 95 0.97 10.01 -0.21
C VAL A 95 0.65 9.66 1.24
N LEU A 96 -0.50 9.04 1.45
CA LEU A 96 -0.85 8.38 2.70
C LEU A 96 -0.81 6.89 2.46
N ILE A 97 0.00 6.18 3.22
CA ILE A 97 0.13 4.73 3.19
C ILE A 97 -0.58 4.16 4.41
N VAL A 98 -1.42 3.16 4.18
CA VAL A 98 -2.15 2.47 5.27
C VAL A 98 -1.94 0.97 5.13
N ALA A 99 -1.44 0.32 6.16
CA ALA A 99 -1.33 -1.13 6.17
C ALA A 99 -2.71 -1.75 6.41
N ALA A 100 -3.07 -2.77 5.61
CA ALA A 100 -4.34 -3.47 5.72
C ALA A 100 -4.17 -4.91 6.19
N ILE A 101 -3.28 -5.69 5.55
CA ILE A 101 -2.95 -7.06 5.95
C ILE A 101 -1.43 -7.16 6.06
N GLY A 102 -0.94 -7.81 7.11
CA GLY A 102 0.49 -7.95 7.34
C GLY A 102 1.15 -6.62 7.66
N THR A 103 2.48 -6.62 7.66
CA THR A 103 3.28 -5.46 8.01
C THR A 103 4.11 -4.98 6.84
N VAL A 104 4.49 -3.72 6.87
CA VAL A 104 5.45 -3.13 5.95
C VAL A 104 6.30 -2.14 6.71
N THR A 105 7.60 -2.11 6.44
CA THR A 105 8.52 -1.13 7.03
C THR A 105 8.90 -0.11 5.98
N TYR A 106 8.80 1.16 6.33
CA TYR A 106 9.29 2.26 5.50
C TYR A 106 10.54 2.84 6.12
N ASN A 107 11.64 2.77 5.37
CA ASN A 107 12.90 3.40 5.75
C ASN A 107 12.99 4.78 5.12
N PHE A 108 13.41 5.74 5.91
CA PHE A 108 13.63 7.12 5.50
C PHE A 108 15.10 7.47 5.69
N ASP A 109 15.52 8.62 5.19
CA ASP A 109 16.88 9.10 5.40
C ASP A 109 17.12 9.41 6.88
N ASN A 110 18.38 9.49 7.29
CA ASN A 110 18.81 9.75 8.66
C ASN A 110 18.41 8.66 9.68
N ASP A 111 18.38 7.39 9.23
CA ASP A 111 18.08 6.23 10.07
C ASP A 111 16.68 6.24 10.69
N LEU A 112 15.77 7.01 10.14
CA LEU A 112 14.37 7.00 10.55
C LEU A 112 13.64 5.86 9.86
N SER A 113 12.89 5.06 10.60
CA SER A 113 12.03 4.03 10.02
C SER A 113 10.76 3.84 10.83
N TYR A 114 9.71 3.39 10.15
CA TYR A 114 8.44 3.03 10.78
C TYR A 114 7.96 1.70 10.23
N THR A 115 7.55 0.81 11.12
CA THR A 115 6.88 -0.43 10.75
C THR A 115 5.38 -0.24 10.97
N LEU A 116 4.61 -0.42 9.89
CA LEU A 116 3.15 -0.28 9.92
C LEU A 116 2.52 -1.66 10.15
N ASN A 117 1.72 -1.77 11.19
CA ASN A 117 0.81 -2.89 11.41
C ASN A 117 -0.57 -2.54 10.85
N PRO A 118 -1.46 -3.52 10.63
CA PRO A 118 -2.80 -3.23 10.09
C PRO A 118 -3.49 -2.09 10.85
N GLY A 119 -3.98 -1.10 10.10
CA GLY A 119 -4.61 0.10 10.62
C GLY A 119 -3.68 1.28 10.86
N ASP A 120 -2.37 1.06 10.88
CA ASP A 120 -1.39 2.14 11.00
C ASP A 120 -1.23 2.86 9.67
N SER A 121 -0.88 4.14 9.74
CA SER A 121 -0.63 4.93 8.54
C SER A 121 0.66 5.72 8.64
N VAL A 122 1.21 6.09 7.49
CA VAL A 122 2.28 7.08 7.40
C VAL A 122 1.98 8.05 6.28
N LEU A 123 2.00 9.33 6.61
CA LEU A 123 1.92 10.42 5.64
C LEU A 123 3.33 10.78 5.20
N ILE A 124 3.55 10.80 3.90
CA ILE A 124 4.84 11.16 3.30
C ILE A 124 4.59 12.27 2.29
N THR A 125 5.09 13.46 2.55
CA THR A 125 4.88 14.57 1.63
C THR A 125 5.76 14.43 0.39
N LYS A 126 5.32 15.01 -0.71
CA LYS A 126 6.04 14.95 -1.99
C LYS A 126 7.50 15.35 -1.83
N GLY A 127 8.37 14.66 -2.55
CA GLY A 127 9.81 14.92 -2.54
C GLY A 127 10.58 14.27 -1.41
N VAL A 128 9.93 13.57 -0.49
CA VAL A 128 10.59 12.89 0.63
C VAL A 128 10.98 11.48 0.20
N TYR A 129 12.29 11.18 0.28
CA TYR A 129 12.80 9.84 -0.04
C TYR A 129 12.36 8.82 0.98
N HIS A 130 11.92 7.65 0.49
CA HIS A 130 11.51 6.53 1.32
C HIS A 130 11.74 5.22 0.58
N GLN A 131 11.78 4.12 1.34
CA GLN A 131 11.99 2.79 0.81
C GLN A 131 11.15 1.78 1.59
N PRO A 132 10.15 1.15 0.94
CA PRO A 132 9.43 0.07 1.58
C PRO A 132 10.28 -1.20 1.63
N VAL A 133 10.15 -1.95 2.74
CA VAL A 133 10.79 -3.24 2.95
C VAL A 133 9.72 -4.26 3.33
N ILE A 134 9.67 -5.36 2.59
CA ILE A 134 8.64 -6.39 2.73
C ILE A 134 9.29 -7.66 3.27
N THR A 135 8.83 -8.11 4.43
CA THR A 135 9.36 -9.31 5.09
C THR A 135 8.34 -10.43 5.23
N GLU A 136 7.07 -10.18 4.87
CA GLU A 136 5.98 -11.14 4.96
C GLU A 136 4.89 -10.79 3.95
N PRO A 137 3.94 -11.70 3.67
CA PRO A 137 2.79 -11.36 2.83
C PRO A 137 2.05 -10.14 3.38
N ARG A 138 1.74 -9.19 2.50
CA ARG A 138 1.13 -7.93 2.92
C ARG A 138 0.16 -7.39 1.90
N VAL A 139 -0.78 -6.58 2.37
CA VAL A 139 -1.62 -5.70 1.55
C VAL A 139 -1.53 -4.30 2.13
N THR A 140 -1.17 -3.34 1.28
CA THR A 140 -0.97 -1.96 1.66
C THR A 140 -1.80 -1.06 0.74
N LEU A 141 -2.48 -0.09 1.31
CA LEU A 141 -3.30 0.87 0.58
C LEU A 141 -2.53 2.18 0.43
N SER A 142 -2.55 2.77 -0.75
CA SER A 142 -1.84 4.02 -1.05
C SER A 142 -2.80 5.04 -1.65
N PHE A 143 -2.81 6.22 -1.06
CA PHE A 143 -3.65 7.35 -1.48
C PHE A 143 -2.74 8.52 -1.83
N SER A 144 -2.94 9.13 -3.00
CA SER A 144 -2.07 10.20 -3.49
C SER A 144 -2.88 11.45 -3.82
N TRP A 145 -2.26 12.61 -3.58
CA TRP A 145 -2.83 13.92 -3.97
C TRP A 145 -1.73 14.95 -4.13
N ASN A 146 -2.05 16.03 -4.82
CA ASN A 146 -1.12 17.14 -5.04
C ASN A 146 -0.95 18.04 -3.81
#